data_a2ddc7d3bb06cbe63f8036c181180b5b
#
_entry.id   a2ddc7d3bb06cbe63f8036c181180b5b
#
_cell.length_a   1.000
_cell.length_b   1.000
_cell.length_c   1.000
_cell.angle_alpha   90.00
_cell.angle_beta   90.00
_cell.angle_gamma   90.00
#
_symmetry.space_group_name_H-M   'P 1'
#
loop_
_entity.id
_entity.type
_entity.pdbx_description
1 polymer ?
#
loop_
_entity_poly.entity_id
_entity_poly.type
_entity_poly.pdbx_seq_one_letter_code
_entity_poly.pdbx_strand_id
1 'polypeptide(L)' 'VEGIHEQAIKIALRMLEQGFEREIVLATTQLTDADIPNGH' A
#
# COMPACT_ATOMS: atom_id res chain seq x y z
N VAL A 1 11.91 5.87 9.75
CA VAL A 1 11.72 4.84 10.71
C VAL A 1 10.78 3.80 10.18
N GLU A 2 11.08 2.58 10.53
CA GLU A 2 10.41 1.46 9.91
C GLU A 2 8.94 1.36 10.24
N GLY A 3 8.58 1.76 11.43
CA GLY A 3 7.19 1.62 11.84
C GLY A 3 6.24 2.40 10.97
N ILE A 4 6.62 3.58 10.57
CA ILE A 4 5.74 4.41 9.76
C ILE A 4 5.59 3.79 8.37
N HIS A 5 6.69 3.32 7.82
CA HIS A 5 6.65 2.74 6.48
C HIS A 5 5.84 1.44 6.48
N GLU A 6 6.03 0.63 7.49
CA GLU A 6 5.27 -0.61 7.58
C GLU A 6 3.79 -0.35 7.73
N GLN A 7 3.45 0.66 8.50
CA GLN A 7 2.04 0.94 8.69
C GLN A 7 1.39 1.38 7.40
N ALA A 8 2.11 2.18 6.61
CA ALA A 8 1.58 2.60 5.32
C ALA A 8 1.33 1.40 4.41
N ILE A 9 2.23 0.43 4.44
CA ILE A 9 2.06 -0.77 3.63
C ILE A 9 0.83 -1.53 4.07
N LYS A 10 0.62 -1.66 5.37
CA LYS A 10 -0.55 -2.37 5.86
C LYS A 10 -1.84 -1.69 5.44
N ILE A 11 -1.85 -0.36 5.51
CA ILE A 11 -3.03 0.37 5.08
C ILE A 11 -3.26 0.17 3.59
N ALA A 12 -2.20 0.20 2.80
CA ALA A 12 -2.33 0.02 1.36
C ALA A 12 -2.90 -1.36 1.04
N LEU A 13 -2.42 -2.39 1.72
CA LEU A 13 -2.92 -3.72 1.47
C LEU A 13 -4.39 -3.83 1.83
N ARG A 14 -4.78 -3.21 2.92
CA ARG A 14 -6.18 -3.23 3.31
C ARG A 14 -7.05 -2.53 2.26
N MET A 15 -6.58 -1.41 1.75
CA MET A 15 -7.34 -0.71 0.72
C MET A 15 -7.50 -1.56 -0.52
N LEU A 16 -6.46 -2.27 -0.90
CA LEU A 16 -6.56 -3.15 -2.06
C LEU A 16 -7.59 -4.25 -1.83
N GLU A 17 -7.63 -4.78 -0.61
CA GLU A 17 -8.62 -5.79 -0.30
C GLU A 17 -10.04 -5.26 -0.41
N GLN A 18 -10.21 -3.98 -0.14
CA GLN A 18 -11.53 -3.39 -0.21
C GLN A 18 -11.96 -3.03 -1.62
N GLY A 19 -11.07 -3.20 -2.58
CA GLY A 19 -11.42 -2.96 -3.96
C GLY A 19 -10.91 -1.66 -4.53
N PHE A 20 -10.09 -0.94 -3.80
CA PHE A 20 -9.50 0.27 -4.34
C PHE A 20 -8.51 -0.06 -5.44
N GLU A 21 -8.42 0.83 -6.40
CA GLU A 21 -7.47 0.65 -7.48
C GLU A 21 -6.05 0.86 -6.96
N ARG A 22 -5.12 0.10 -7.55
CA ARG A 22 -3.74 0.17 -7.10
C ARG A 22 -3.18 1.58 -7.19
N GLU A 23 -3.47 2.26 -8.29
CA GLU A 23 -2.96 3.62 -8.46
C GLU A 23 -3.45 4.55 -7.36
N ILE A 24 -4.70 4.40 -7.00
CA ILE A 24 -5.27 5.23 -5.95
C ILE A 24 -4.62 4.91 -4.62
N VAL A 25 -4.41 3.63 -4.38
CA VAL A 25 -3.75 3.21 -3.14
C VAL A 25 -2.36 3.79 -3.04
N LEU A 26 -1.60 3.71 -4.12
CA LEU A 26 -0.25 4.23 -4.12
C LEU A 26 -0.23 5.73 -3.91
N ALA A 27 -1.14 6.44 -4.56
CA ALA A 27 -1.20 7.89 -4.41
C ALA A 27 -1.59 8.27 -2.98
N THR A 28 -2.52 7.55 -2.41
CA THR A 28 -3.01 7.87 -1.08
C THR A 28 -1.96 7.59 -0.01
N THR A 29 -1.27 6.48 -0.14
CA THR A 29 -0.27 6.09 0.84
C THR A 29 1.11 6.62 0.51
N GLN A 30 1.29 7.18 -0.69
CA GLN A 30 2.56 7.70 -1.15
C GLN A 30 3.62 6.61 -1.21
N LEU A 31 3.20 5.40 -1.50
CA LEU A 31 4.10 4.28 -1.69
C LEU A 31 4.38 4.09 -3.17
N THR A 32 5.41 3.31 -3.45
CA THR A 32 5.71 2.93 -4.81
C THR A 32 5.27 1.51 -5.06
N ASP A 33 5.24 1.15 -6.34
CA ASP A 33 4.89 -0.20 -6.73
C ASP A 33 5.75 -1.23 -6.03
N ALA A 34 7.02 -0.89 -5.85
CA ALA A 34 7.95 -1.81 -5.23
C ALA A 34 7.69 -1.99 -3.74
N ASP A 35 7.04 -1.02 -3.12
CA ASP A 35 6.80 -1.09 -1.69
C ASP A 35 5.67 -2.05 -1.35
N ILE A 36 4.80 -2.34 -2.28
CA ILE A 36 3.65 -3.19 -2.00
C ILE A 36 3.98 -4.61 -2.40
N PRO A 37 3.83 -5.56 -1.47
CA PRO A 37 4.04 -6.95 -1.81
C PRO A 37 3.07 -7.37 -2.90
N ASN A 38 3.61 -8.00 -3.89
CA ASN A 38 2.89 -8.23 -5.11
C ASN A 38 2.75 -9.71 -5.37
N GLY A 39 2.81 -10.48 -4.39
CA GLY A 39 3.03 -11.87 -4.56
C GLY A 39 1.78 -12.71 -4.65
N HIS A 40 0.74 -12.19 -5.08
CA HIS A 40 -0.41 -13.10 -5.17
C HIS A 40 -1.40 -12.66 -6.17
#